data_c8b980a7c514c4e5def3fd51d4d5485b
#
_entry.id   c8b980a7c514c4e5def3fd51d4d5485b
#
_cell.length_a   1.000
_cell.length_b   1.000
_cell.length_c   1.000
_cell.angle_alpha   90.00
_cell.angle_beta   90.00
_cell.angle_gamma   90.00
#
_symmetry.space_group_name_H-M   'P 1'
#
loop_
_entity.id
_entity.type
_entity.pdbx_description
1 polymer ?
#
loop_
_entity_poly.entity_id
_entity_poly.type
_entity_poly.pdbx_seq_one_letter_code
_entity_poly.pdbx_strand_id
1 'polypeptide(L)'
;TPTLTLNLTLTLTLALTLTRCLLRSNFESELGAYSTRPSSELYESWVTQAGGIVKGAVRPQPAATLSAEDEEKIVVPLFLLKQSNEEQMDRLHALLRRTPVTIHWYLEQTIFPTYMQQQKVKISASGQDLGGSMLFPQRIGFSGTPSDLLPIDLGRCGYERGSDGKMIAILTNPEVVTVQSAPPNWSVESLLAGVATAEPHYHALIDVGALVTGLSNKGVASHLLSHLGGWCEGCVFLDEQDEKMIMIKATGRAVRLSQCGIAEDARFTFYDQVHTTGMDIHHAFSAHAVLTLGKDMVFRDLAQAAFRMRGIGAGQRLTIVVIPE
;
A
#
# COMPACT_ATOMS: atom_id res chain seq x y z
N THR A 1 32.28 -8.95 16.85
CA THR A 1 31.10 -9.77 16.62
C THR A 1 30.51 -9.37 15.26
N PRO A 2 30.18 -10.31 14.34
CA PRO A 2 29.86 -10.00 12.94
C PRO A 2 28.60 -9.12 12.76
N THR A 3 27.69 -9.07 13.69
CA THR A 3 26.47 -8.26 13.66
C THR A 3 26.71 -6.75 13.75
N LEU A 4 27.73 -6.30 14.46
CA LEU A 4 28.07 -4.88 14.57
C LEU A 4 28.71 -4.33 13.27
N THR A 5 29.53 -5.15 12.61
CA THR A 5 30.19 -4.77 11.36
C THR A 5 29.20 -4.70 10.18
N LEU A 6 28.19 -5.57 10.16
CA LEU A 6 27.16 -5.56 9.13
C LEU A 6 26.24 -4.32 9.25
N ASN A 7 25.86 -3.94 10.46
CA ASN A 7 25.06 -2.74 10.70
C ASN A 7 25.80 -1.45 10.32
N LEU A 8 27.10 -1.36 10.59
CA LEU A 8 27.92 -0.19 10.22
C LEU A 8 28.04 -0.03 8.70
N THR A 9 28.26 -1.11 7.97
CA THR A 9 28.38 -1.08 6.49
C THR A 9 27.07 -0.69 5.82
N LEU A 10 25.95 -1.14 6.34
CA LEU A 10 24.61 -0.84 5.82
C LEU A 10 24.18 0.61 6.09
N THR A 11 24.49 1.10 7.28
CA THR A 11 24.25 2.47 7.70
C THR A 11 25.05 3.45 6.84
N LEU A 12 26.28 3.11 6.56
CA LEU A 12 27.17 3.87 5.68
C LEU A 12 26.66 3.91 4.23
N THR A 13 26.12 2.79 3.73
CA THR A 13 25.69 2.67 2.33
C THR A 13 24.46 3.54 2.05
N LEU A 14 23.47 3.61 2.93
CA LEU A 14 22.29 4.45 2.75
C LEU A 14 22.64 5.94 2.87
N ALA A 15 23.44 6.31 3.86
CA ALA A 15 23.95 7.67 4.04
C ALA A 15 24.81 8.08 2.84
N LEU A 16 25.71 7.21 2.38
CA LEU A 16 26.55 7.44 1.21
C LEU A 16 25.72 7.55 -0.07
N THR A 17 24.65 6.77 -0.22
CA THR A 17 23.79 6.82 -1.40
C THR A 17 22.95 8.09 -1.44
N LEU A 18 22.32 8.47 -0.33
CA LEU A 18 21.60 9.75 -0.20
C LEU A 18 22.53 10.94 -0.42
N THR A 19 23.71 10.90 0.19
CA THR A 19 24.70 11.97 0.04
C THR A 19 25.29 12.01 -1.35
N ARG A 20 25.54 10.85 -1.99
CA ARG A 20 25.95 10.79 -3.39
C ARG A 20 24.93 11.40 -4.34
N CYS A 21 23.64 11.15 -4.14
CA CYS A 21 22.59 11.76 -4.93
C CYS A 21 22.53 13.28 -4.75
N LEU A 22 22.66 13.77 -3.51
CA LEU A 22 22.70 15.20 -3.22
C LEU A 22 23.97 15.87 -3.77
N LEU A 23 25.14 15.23 -3.63
CA LEU A 23 26.41 15.73 -4.15
C LEU A 23 26.43 15.65 -5.68
N ARG A 24 25.83 14.61 -6.29
CA ARG A 24 25.75 14.49 -7.74
C ARG A 24 24.86 15.58 -8.33
N SER A 25 23.74 15.90 -7.70
CA SER A 25 22.89 17.01 -8.15
C SER A 25 23.60 18.37 -8.05
N ASN A 26 24.43 18.59 -7.02
CA ASN A 26 25.30 19.75 -6.92
C ASN A 26 26.36 19.77 -8.01
N PHE A 27 27.00 18.63 -8.29
CA PHE A 27 28.05 18.52 -9.30
C PHE A 27 27.53 18.77 -10.71
N GLU A 28 26.34 18.22 -11.03
CA GLU A 28 25.67 18.47 -12.31
C GLU A 28 25.22 19.92 -12.45
N SER A 29 24.90 20.63 -11.35
CA SER A 29 24.54 22.04 -11.36
C SER A 29 25.77 22.96 -11.54
N GLU A 30 26.92 22.58 -11.04
CA GLU A 30 28.16 23.31 -11.27
C GLU A 30 28.62 23.24 -12.74
N LEU A 31 28.42 22.10 -13.40
CA LEU A 31 28.70 21.91 -14.82
C LEU A 31 27.68 22.57 -15.75
N GLY A 32 26.49 22.87 -15.28
CA GLY A 32 25.34 23.32 -16.08
C GLY A 32 24.80 24.72 -15.77
N ALA A 33 25.51 25.59 -15.08
CA ALA A 33 25.10 26.97 -14.74
C ALA A 33 23.78 27.06 -13.91
N TYR A 34 23.37 25.98 -13.23
CA TYR A 34 22.22 25.99 -12.33
C TYR A 34 22.67 26.36 -10.91
N SER A 35 21.91 27.21 -10.24
CA SER A 35 22.22 27.68 -8.89
C SER A 35 22.23 26.52 -7.91
N THR A 36 23.27 26.43 -7.06
CA THR A 36 23.40 25.48 -5.95
C THR A 36 22.36 25.67 -4.83
N ARG A 37 21.58 26.77 -4.88
CA ARG A 37 20.56 27.12 -3.90
C ARG A 37 19.49 26.05 -3.68
N PRO A 38 18.84 25.47 -4.71
CA PRO A 38 17.77 24.51 -4.47
C PRO A 38 18.20 23.27 -3.70
N SER A 39 19.41 22.77 -3.96
CA SER A 39 19.93 21.58 -3.27
C SER A 39 20.32 21.87 -1.82
N SER A 40 20.89 23.05 -1.55
CA SER A 40 21.20 23.47 -0.18
C SER A 40 19.94 23.73 0.64
N GLU A 41 18.93 24.40 0.06
CA GLU A 41 17.64 24.64 0.71
C GLU A 41 16.90 23.32 1.01
N LEU A 42 16.95 22.36 0.09
CA LEU A 42 16.37 21.03 0.27
C LEU A 42 17.07 20.27 1.39
N TYR A 43 18.40 20.29 1.41
CA TYR A 43 19.19 19.66 2.46
C TYR A 43 18.91 20.27 3.84
N GLU A 44 18.89 21.59 3.94
CA GLU A 44 18.58 22.31 5.18
C GLU A 44 17.14 22.00 5.67
N SER A 45 16.19 21.95 4.76
CA SER A 45 14.81 21.56 5.06
C SER A 45 14.74 20.16 5.63
N TRP A 46 15.44 19.19 5.05
CA TRP A 46 15.44 17.80 5.54
C TRP A 46 16.08 17.67 6.92
N VAL A 47 17.22 18.32 7.11
CA VAL A 47 17.90 18.32 8.41
C VAL A 47 17.02 18.95 9.49
N THR A 48 16.38 20.06 9.18
CA THR A 48 15.48 20.76 10.10
C THR A 48 14.25 19.91 10.45
N GLN A 49 13.63 19.26 9.46
CA GLN A 49 12.50 18.36 9.68
C GLN A 49 12.88 17.12 10.51
N ALA A 50 14.12 16.67 10.40
CA ALA A 50 14.67 15.58 11.21
C ALA A 50 15.06 16.03 12.65
N GLY A 51 14.86 17.29 12.98
CA GLY A 51 15.25 17.86 14.28
C GLY A 51 16.74 18.18 14.40
N GLY A 52 17.46 18.20 13.26
CA GLY A 52 18.88 18.57 13.19
C GLY A 52 19.11 20.06 12.98
N ILE A 53 20.36 20.45 13.00
CA ILE A 53 20.80 21.84 12.87
C ILE A 53 21.95 21.90 11.87
N VAL A 54 21.82 22.72 10.81
CA VAL A 54 22.91 22.98 9.88
C VAL A 54 23.80 24.08 10.45
N LYS A 55 25.12 23.82 10.55
CA LYS A 55 26.07 24.78 11.06
C LYS A 55 26.11 26.05 10.19
N GLY A 56 25.88 27.20 10.79
CA GLY A 56 25.85 28.49 10.09
C GLY A 56 24.50 28.90 9.51
N ALA A 57 23.45 28.09 9.64
CA ALA A 57 22.09 28.52 9.31
C ALA A 57 21.63 29.63 10.28
N VAL A 58 20.95 30.63 9.73
CA VAL A 58 20.44 31.77 10.53
C VAL A 58 19.32 31.27 11.44
N ARG A 59 19.53 31.30 12.76
CA ARG A 59 18.49 30.97 13.73
C ARG A 59 17.63 32.19 14.06
N PRO A 60 16.33 32.04 14.15
CA PRO A 60 15.44 33.11 14.60
C PRO A 60 15.44 33.34 16.13
N GLN A 61 16.23 32.63 16.93
CA GLN A 61 16.25 32.77 18.39
C GLN A 61 17.63 33.05 18.97
N PRO A 62 17.72 33.81 20.11
CA PRO A 62 19.00 34.12 20.74
C PRO A 62 19.67 32.87 21.28
N ALA A 63 21.01 32.89 21.27
CA ALA A 63 21.92 31.82 21.65
C ALA A 63 21.62 31.27 23.05
N ALA A 64 20.74 30.27 23.12
CA ALA A 64 20.72 29.38 24.26
C ALA A 64 21.94 28.44 24.14
N THR A 65 22.62 28.21 25.24
CA THR A 65 23.68 27.21 25.35
C THR A 65 23.16 25.89 24.82
N LEU A 66 23.80 25.39 23.75
CA LEU A 66 23.44 24.11 23.14
C LEU A 66 23.62 23.00 24.19
N SER A 67 22.65 22.13 24.32
CA SER A 67 22.79 20.93 25.14
C SER A 67 23.74 19.94 24.46
N ALA A 68 24.32 19.03 25.20
CA ALA A 68 25.16 17.97 24.61
C ALA A 68 24.40 17.13 23.57
N GLU A 69 23.08 16.96 23.75
CA GLU A 69 22.20 16.28 22.77
C GLU A 69 22.01 17.10 21.49
N ASP A 70 22.07 18.43 21.56
CA ASP A 70 21.96 19.29 20.39
C ASP A 70 23.27 19.33 19.60
N GLU A 71 24.42 19.14 20.23
CA GLU A 71 25.70 19.04 19.54
C GLU A 71 25.80 17.83 18.62
N GLU A 72 25.20 16.69 19.01
CA GLU A 72 25.13 15.50 18.16
C GLU A 72 24.24 15.68 16.93
N LYS A 73 23.29 16.62 16.99
CA LYS A 73 22.37 16.93 15.89
C LYS A 73 22.90 18.00 14.92
N ILE A 74 24.10 18.53 15.20
CA ILE A 74 24.73 19.55 14.32
C ILE A 74 25.42 18.85 13.14
N VAL A 75 25.05 19.25 11.93
CA VAL A 75 25.68 18.80 10.69
C VAL A 75 26.26 19.97 9.93
N VAL A 76 27.27 19.73 9.11
CA VAL A 76 27.87 20.75 8.24
C VAL A 76 26.95 21.12 7.09
N PRO A 77 27.04 22.35 6.53
CA PRO A 77 26.34 22.71 5.30
C PRO A 77 26.70 21.79 4.15
N LEU A 78 25.79 21.64 3.18
CA LEU A 78 25.94 20.69 2.07
C LEU A 78 27.25 20.90 1.28
N PHE A 79 27.68 22.14 1.06
CA PHE A 79 28.89 22.46 0.30
C PHE A 79 30.22 22.13 1.06
N LEU A 80 30.14 21.90 2.38
CA LEU A 80 31.27 21.43 3.20
C LEU A 80 31.23 19.94 3.47
N LEU A 81 30.17 19.26 3.06
CA LEU A 81 29.97 17.84 3.32
C LEU A 81 30.90 17.03 2.41
N LYS A 82 31.75 16.21 3.03
CA LYS A 82 32.68 15.31 2.33
C LYS A 82 32.31 13.86 2.63
N GLN A 83 32.24 13.03 1.59
CA GLN A 83 31.96 11.59 1.73
C GLN A 83 33.00 10.84 2.57
N SER A 84 34.24 11.36 2.63
CA SER A 84 35.33 10.79 3.44
C SER A 84 35.23 11.13 4.92
N ASN A 85 34.33 12.01 5.32
CA ASN A 85 34.11 12.35 6.71
C ASN A 85 33.04 11.42 7.31
N GLU A 86 33.47 10.26 7.82
CA GLU A 86 32.60 9.21 8.36
C GLU A 86 31.72 9.73 9.51
N GLU A 87 32.30 10.53 10.41
CA GLU A 87 31.56 11.08 11.55
C GLU A 87 30.37 11.94 11.11
N GLN A 88 30.58 12.85 10.15
CA GLN A 88 29.50 13.68 9.62
C GLN A 88 28.47 12.85 8.83
N MET A 89 28.92 11.81 8.14
CA MET A 89 28.05 10.91 7.41
C MET A 89 27.16 10.09 8.35
N ASP A 90 27.71 9.61 9.46
CA ASP A 90 26.96 8.86 10.47
C ASP A 90 25.93 9.74 11.19
N ARG A 91 26.29 10.97 11.54
CA ARG A 91 25.35 11.97 12.10
C ARG A 91 24.21 12.25 11.15
N LEU A 92 24.53 12.53 9.88
CA LEU A 92 23.54 12.82 8.85
C LEU A 92 22.62 11.62 8.63
N HIS A 93 23.16 10.40 8.56
CA HIS A 93 22.37 9.18 8.45
C HIS A 93 21.45 8.98 9.65
N ALA A 94 21.95 9.17 10.88
CA ALA A 94 21.15 9.03 12.09
C ALA A 94 19.94 9.96 12.10
N LEU A 95 20.12 11.18 11.58
CA LEU A 95 19.05 12.17 11.44
C LEU A 95 18.05 11.81 10.34
N LEU A 96 18.53 11.49 9.13
CA LEU A 96 17.67 11.41 7.93
C LEU A 96 17.00 10.05 7.72
N ARG A 97 17.54 8.96 8.28
CA ARG A 97 17.05 7.58 8.07
C ARG A 97 15.59 7.34 8.42
N ARG A 98 15.00 8.19 9.25
CA ARG A 98 13.59 8.10 9.69
C ARG A 98 12.71 9.22 9.16
N THR A 99 13.25 10.08 8.31
CA THR A 99 12.52 11.23 7.78
C THR A 99 11.76 10.82 6.51
N PRO A 100 10.42 10.77 6.52
CA PRO A 100 9.62 10.28 5.38
C PRO A 100 9.90 11.06 4.09
N VAL A 101 10.09 12.37 4.18
CA VAL A 101 10.35 13.25 3.01
C VAL A 101 11.64 12.87 2.30
N THR A 102 12.70 12.54 3.05
CA THR A 102 13.98 12.11 2.48
C THR A 102 13.86 10.76 1.77
N ILE A 103 13.16 9.83 2.39
CA ILE A 103 12.91 8.50 1.81
C ILE A 103 12.08 8.65 0.54
N HIS A 104 11.01 9.43 0.57
CA HIS A 104 10.14 9.68 -0.58
C HIS A 104 10.92 10.31 -1.74
N TRP A 105 11.70 11.35 -1.47
CA TRP A 105 12.55 11.98 -2.48
C TRP A 105 13.52 10.98 -3.12
N TYR A 106 14.19 10.15 -2.32
CA TYR A 106 15.10 9.13 -2.83
C TYR A 106 14.40 8.11 -3.73
N LEU A 107 13.22 7.66 -3.33
CA LEU A 107 12.41 6.76 -4.15
C LEU A 107 12.01 7.41 -5.48
N GLU A 108 11.52 8.65 -5.45
CA GLU A 108 11.08 9.36 -6.66
C GLU A 108 12.23 9.69 -7.62
N GLN A 109 13.37 10.16 -7.10
CA GLN A 109 14.45 10.65 -7.93
C GLN A 109 15.42 9.56 -8.40
N THR A 110 15.54 8.46 -7.64
CA THR A 110 16.57 7.47 -7.92
C THR A 110 15.96 6.09 -8.24
N ILE A 111 15.08 5.60 -7.38
CA ILE A 111 14.59 4.24 -7.49
C ILE A 111 13.57 4.09 -8.61
N PHE A 112 12.52 4.91 -8.60
CA PHE A 112 11.46 4.81 -9.59
C PHE A 112 11.95 5.08 -11.03
N PRO A 113 12.76 6.11 -11.32
CA PRO A 113 13.26 6.32 -12.67
C PRO A 113 14.21 5.22 -13.16
N THR A 114 14.99 4.63 -12.25
CA THR A 114 16.05 3.68 -12.62
C THR A 114 15.57 2.25 -12.72
N TYR A 115 14.80 1.80 -11.72
CA TYR A 115 14.43 0.40 -11.56
C TYR A 115 12.96 0.10 -11.90
N MET A 116 12.10 1.12 -11.88
CA MET A 116 10.66 0.98 -12.08
C MET A 116 10.14 1.74 -13.30
N GLN A 117 10.97 1.92 -14.33
CA GLN A 117 10.63 2.69 -15.55
C GLN A 117 9.37 2.22 -16.27
N GLN A 118 9.03 0.94 -16.15
CA GLN A 118 7.84 0.35 -16.78
C GLN A 118 6.56 0.58 -15.97
N GLN A 119 6.64 1.04 -14.74
CA GLN A 119 5.50 1.26 -13.85
C GLN A 119 5.23 2.76 -13.57
N LYS A 120 5.41 3.60 -14.59
CA LYS A 120 5.21 5.06 -14.48
C LYS A 120 3.82 5.48 -13.99
N VAL A 121 2.83 4.62 -14.07
CA VAL A 121 1.43 4.92 -13.76
C VAL A 121 0.97 4.23 -12.45
N LYS A 122 1.70 3.24 -11.96
CA LYS A 122 1.30 2.44 -10.81
C LYS A 122 2.50 2.22 -9.88
N ILE A 123 2.60 3.02 -8.84
CA ILE A 123 3.53 2.75 -7.73
C ILE A 123 2.84 1.72 -6.82
N SER A 124 2.80 0.48 -7.24
CA SER A 124 2.53 -0.63 -6.34
C SER A 124 3.82 -1.40 -6.15
N ALA A 125 4.55 -1.08 -5.10
CA ALA A 125 5.62 -1.95 -4.66
C ALA A 125 4.97 -3.23 -4.12
N SER A 126 5.13 -4.35 -4.82
CA SER A 126 4.78 -5.64 -4.25
C SER A 126 5.67 -5.92 -3.05
N GLY A 127 5.21 -6.76 -2.11
CA GLY A 127 6.06 -7.21 -1.01
C GLY A 127 7.37 -7.83 -1.50
N GLN A 128 7.39 -8.41 -2.72
CA GLN A 128 8.58 -8.93 -3.39
C GLN A 128 9.56 -7.83 -3.79
N ASP A 129 9.07 -6.71 -4.32
CA ASP A 129 9.94 -5.60 -4.72
C ASP A 129 10.60 -4.95 -3.51
N LEU A 130 9.83 -4.77 -2.44
CA LEU A 130 10.32 -4.21 -1.17
C LEU A 130 11.16 -5.22 -0.38
N GLY A 131 10.88 -6.52 -0.49
CA GLY A 131 11.70 -7.60 0.03
C GLY A 131 12.92 -7.92 -0.84
N GLY A 132 13.04 -7.35 -2.03
CA GLY A 132 14.15 -7.55 -2.95
C GLY A 132 15.38 -6.72 -2.62
N SER A 133 16.55 -7.16 -3.08
CA SER A 133 17.81 -6.42 -2.94
C SER A 133 17.92 -5.21 -3.88
N MET A 134 16.93 -4.97 -4.73
CA MET A 134 16.94 -3.86 -5.70
C MET A 134 16.67 -2.50 -5.07
N LEU A 135 15.80 -2.43 -4.07
CA LEU A 135 15.40 -1.17 -3.46
C LEU A 135 16.25 -0.81 -2.25
N PHE A 136 16.61 -1.82 -1.47
CA PHE A 136 17.37 -1.62 -0.25
C PHE A 136 18.44 -2.71 -0.11
N PRO A 137 19.63 -2.38 0.37
CA PRO A 137 20.63 -3.39 0.76
C PRO A 137 20.12 -4.29 1.90
N GLN A 138 19.21 -3.78 2.71
CA GLN A 138 18.41 -4.52 3.68
C GLN A 138 16.98 -4.64 3.18
N ARG A 139 16.52 -5.86 3.06
CA ARG A 139 15.16 -6.16 2.63
C ARG A 139 14.19 -5.75 3.73
N ILE A 140 13.08 -5.14 3.35
CA ILE A 140 12.03 -4.70 4.26
C ILE A 140 10.81 -5.56 4.01
N GLY A 141 10.25 -6.15 5.08
CA GLY A 141 8.97 -6.85 5.05
C GLY A 141 7.87 -6.01 5.68
N PHE A 142 6.66 -6.17 5.20
CA PHE A 142 5.46 -5.60 5.79
C PHE A 142 4.65 -6.69 6.48
N SER A 143 3.71 -6.30 7.33
CA SER A 143 2.84 -7.22 8.05
C SER A 143 2.06 -8.20 7.17
N GLY A 144 1.87 -7.91 5.90
CA GLY A 144 1.25 -8.80 4.92
C GLY A 144 2.22 -9.58 4.04
N THR A 145 3.54 -9.41 4.21
CA THR A 145 4.53 -10.12 3.41
C THR A 145 4.65 -11.57 3.88
N PRO A 146 4.51 -12.58 3.00
CA PRO A 146 4.73 -13.98 3.35
C PRO A 146 6.13 -14.20 3.93
N SER A 147 6.24 -15.09 4.93
CA SER A 147 7.52 -15.34 5.63
C SER A 147 8.61 -15.91 4.72
N ASP A 148 8.24 -16.60 3.64
CA ASP A 148 9.14 -17.15 2.63
C ASP A 148 9.71 -16.06 1.69
N LEU A 149 9.05 -14.92 1.60
CA LEU A 149 9.52 -13.74 0.85
C LEU A 149 10.33 -12.78 1.72
N LEU A 150 10.36 -12.99 3.04
CA LEU A 150 11.16 -12.20 3.95
C LEU A 150 12.61 -12.67 3.93
N PRO A 151 13.58 -11.75 4.03
CA PRO A 151 14.95 -12.13 4.27
C PRO A 151 15.09 -12.90 5.58
N ILE A 152 15.99 -13.87 5.58
CA ILE A 152 16.35 -14.64 6.77
C ILE A 152 16.80 -13.72 7.92
N ASP A 153 17.45 -12.60 7.58
CA ASP A 153 17.95 -11.61 8.52
C ASP A 153 16.87 -10.86 9.31
N LEU A 154 15.67 -10.73 8.74
CA LEU A 154 14.53 -10.11 9.41
C LEU A 154 13.76 -11.09 10.31
N GLY A 155 14.12 -12.37 10.24
CA GLY A 155 13.44 -13.42 10.98
C GLY A 155 12.04 -13.72 10.44
N ARG A 156 11.31 -14.50 11.21
CA ARG A 156 9.92 -14.82 10.85
C ARG A 156 9.00 -13.66 11.19
N CYS A 157 8.10 -13.35 10.28
CA CYS A 157 7.01 -12.42 10.56
C CYS A 157 6.17 -12.97 11.72
N GLY A 158 6.12 -12.22 12.81
CA GLY A 158 5.27 -12.58 13.96
C GLY A 158 3.94 -11.84 13.86
N TYR A 159 2.85 -12.60 13.81
CA TYR A 159 1.52 -12.03 13.99
C TYR A 159 1.27 -11.74 15.47
N GLU A 160 0.37 -10.82 15.73
CA GLU A 160 -0.16 -10.66 17.09
C GLU A 160 -0.69 -12.01 17.59
N ARG A 161 -0.28 -12.38 18.80
CA ARG A 161 -0.59 -13.71 19.37
C ARG A 161 -2.10 -13.93 19.40
N GLY A 162 -2.56 -15.00 18.75
CA GLY A 162 -3.97 -15.38 18.67
C GLY A 162 -4.73 -14.80 17.47
N SER A 163 -4.12 -13.93 16.64
CA SER A 163 -4.80 -13.38 15.45
C SER A 163 -5.15 -14.47 14.43
N ASP A 164 -4.26 -15.45 14.21
CA ASP A 164 -4.52 -16.58 13.31
C ASP A 164 -5.71 -17.41 13.79
N GLY A 165 -5.74 -17.75 15.08
CA GLY A 165 -6.85 -18.49 15.69
C GLY A 165 -8.17 -17.72 15.58
N LYS A 166 -8.15 -16.42 15.78
CA LYS A 166 -9.33 -15.57 15.61
C LYS A 166 -9.83 -15.53 14.17
N MET A 167 -8.92 -15.40 13.19
CA MET A 167 -9.29 -15.44 11.77
C MET A 167 -9.89 -16.79 11.39
N ILE A 168 -9.24 -17.88 11.78
CA ILE A 168 -9.73 -19.24 11.50
C ILE A 168 -11.11 -19.45 12.14
N ALA A 169 -11.29 -19.07 13.40
CA ALA A 169 -12.58 -19.19 14.09
C ALA A 169 -13.70 -18.43 13.38
N ILE A 170 -13.44 -17.22 12.88
CA ILE A 170 -14.42 -16.42 12.13
C ILE A 170 -14.73 -17.08 10.78
N LEU A 171 -13.69 -17.45 10.02
CA LEU A 171 -13.85 -17.97 8.65
C LEU A 171 -14.40 -19.39 8.60
N THR A 172 -14.35 -20.15 9.70
CA THR A 172 -14.94 -21.49 9.82
C THR A 172 -16.29 -21.51 10.54
N ASN A 173 -16.75 -20.35 11.02
CA ASN A 173 -18.06 -20.26 11.68
C ASN A 173 -19.19 -20.29 10.64
N PRO A 174 -20.08 -21.32 10.64
CA PRO A 174 -21.16 -21.44 9.65
C PRO A 174 -22.24 -20.35 9.76
N GLU A 175 -22.33 -19.63 10.88
CA GLU A 175 -23.23 -18.47 11.03
C GLU A 175 -22.69 -17.23 10.33
N VAL A 176 -21.38 -17.19 10.08
CA VAL A 176 -20.69 -16.04 9.47
C VAL A 176 -20.33 -16.32 8.02
N VAL A 177 -19.86 -17.53 7.73
CA VAL A 177 -19.38 -17.93 6.40
C VAL A 177 -20.13 -19.15 5.92
N THR A 178 -20.76 -19.03 4.75
CA THR A 178 -21.43 -20.14 4.05
C THR A 178 -20.66 -20.48 2.79
N VAL A 179 -20.76 -21.73 2.32
CA VAL A 179 -20.12 -22.18 1.08
C VAL A 179 -21.20 -22.65 0.12
N GLN A 180 -21.13 -22.21 -1.12
CA GLN A 180 -22.02 -22.60 -2.22
C GLN A 180 -21.20 -23.06 -3.42
N SER A 181 -21.67 -24.06 -4.15
CA SER A 181 -21.08 -24.49 -5.41
C SER A 181 -21.81 -23.83 -6.56
N ALA A 182 -21.06 -23.28 -7.51
CA ALA A 182 -21.66 -22.81 -8.77
C ALA A 182 -22.19 -24.01 -9.59
N PRO A 183 -23.18 -23.80 -10.46
CA PRO A 183 -23.66 -24.83 -11.39
C PRO A 183 -22.52 -25.34 -12.30
N PRO A 184 -22.54 -26.59 -12.75
CA PRO A 184 -21.50 -27.13 -13.62
C PRO A 184 -21.33 -26.37 -14.95
N ASN A 185 -22.38 -25.73 -15.43
CA ASN A 185 -22.42 -24.92 -16.65
C ASN A 185 -22.44 -23.41 -16.36
N TRP A 186 -21.78 -22.98 -15.30
CA TRP A 186 -21.70 -21.58 -14.95
C TRP A 186 -21.01 -20.76 -16.09
N SER A 187 -21.38 -19.50 -16.17
CA SER A 187 -20.68 -18.48 -16.99
C SER A 187 -20.53 -17.22 -16.16
N VAL A 188 -19.68 -16.29 -16.62
CA VAL A 188 -19.50 -14.99 -15.96
C VAL A 188 -20.85 -14.27 -15.81
N GLU A 189 -21.64 -14.25 -16.87
CA GLU A 189 -22.96 -13.60 -16.88
C GLU A 189 -23.92 -14.27 -15.91
N SER A 190 -23.95 -15.62 -15.86
CA SER A 190 -24.82 -16.36 -14.94
C SER A 190 -24.40 -16.17 -13.49
N LEU A 191 -23.10 -16.08 -13.23
CA LEU A 191 -22.56 -15.79 -11.90
C LEU A 191 -22.96 -14.38 -11.44
N LEU A 192 -22.73 -13.36 -12.29
CA LEU A 192 -23.08 -11.97 -11.97
C LEU A 192 -24.60 -11.80 -11.78
N ALA A 193 -25.40 -12.39 -12.66
CA ALA A 193 -26.85 -12.37 -12.52
C ALA A 193 -27.33 -13.09 -11.25
N GLY A 194 -26.77 -14.25 -10.92
CA GLY A 194 -27.07 -14.98 -9.69
C GLY A 194 -26.72 -14.17 -8.43
N VAL A 195 -25.59 -13.52 -8.43
CA VAL A 195 -25.18 -12.63 -7.32
C VAL A 195 -26.12 -11.42 -7.19
N ALA A 196 -26.52 -10.81 -8.30
CA ALA A 196 -27.37 -9.63 -8.29
C ALA A 196 -28.83 -9.90 -7.92
N THR A 197 -29.33 -11.11 -8.19
CA THR A 197 -30.73 -11.50 -7.95
C THR A 197 -30.93 -12.38 -6.71
N ALA A 198 -29.87 -12.61 -5.94
CA ALA A 198 -29.94 -13.46 -4.75
C ALA A 198 -30.87 -12.89 -3.66
N GLU A 199 -31.58 -13.79 -2.97
CA GLU A 199 -32.38 -13.45 -1.79
C GLU A 199 -31.95 -14.37 -0.62
N PRO A 200 -31.50 -13.80 0.52
CA PRO A 200 -31.31 -12.35 0.76
C PRO A 200 -30.20 -11.75 -0.10
N HIS A 201 -30.33 -10.47 -0.44
CA HIS A 201 -29.43 -9.79 -1.35
C HIS A 201 -28.00 -9.66 -0.80
N TYR A 202 -27.04 -9.69 -1.70
CA TYR A 202 -25.64 -9.42 -1.40
C TYR A 202 -25.33 -7.92 -1.59
N HIS A 203 -24.34 -7.43 -0.82
CA HIS A 203 -23.86 -6.05 -0.87
C HIS A 203 -22.50 -5.91 -1.54
N ALA A 204 -21.78 -7.02 -1.71
CA ALA A 204 -20.50 -7.01 -2.40
C ALA A 204 -20.22 -8.34 -3.11
N LEU A 205 -19.42 -8.23 -4.19
CA LEU A 205 -18.77 -9.34 -4.87
C LEU A 205 -17.25 -9.12 -4.80
N ILE A 206 -16.53 -10.07 -4.22
CA ILE A 206 -15.09 -10.07 -4.06
C ILE A 206 -14.53 -11.18 -4.94
N ASP A 207 -14.02 -10.82 -6.13
CA ASP A 207 -13.58 -11.79 -7.12
C ASP A 207 -12.11 -12.18 -6.93
N VAL A 208 -11.82 -12.90 -5.84
CA VAL A 208 -10.45 -13.38 -5.55
C VAL A 208 -10.02 -14.45 -6.54
N GLY A 209 -10.96 -15.27 -6.98
CA GLY A 209 -10.72 -16.36 -7.91
C GLY A 209 -10.45 -15.91 -9.36
N ALA A 210 -10.52 -14.62 -9.65
CA ALA A 210 -10.42 -14.07 -11.01
C ALA A 210 -11.41 -14.74 -11.99
N LEU A 211 -12.62 -15.04 -11.53
CA LEU A 211 -13.64 -15.69 -12.33
C LEU A 211 -14.33 -14.73 -13.29
N VAL A 212 -14.38 -13.45 -12.94
CA VAL A 212 -15.01 -12.40 -13.74
C VAL A 212 -14.00 -11.88 -14.77
N THR A 213 -14.01 -12.48 -15.95
CA THR A 213 -13.09 -12.17 -17.05
C THR A 213 -13.84 -11.59 -18.24
N GLY A 214 -13.13 -10.88 -19.13
CA GLY A 214 -13.68 -10.35 -20.39
C GLY A 214 -14.49 -9.06 -20.24
N LEU A 215 -14.68 -8.54 -19.04
CA LEU A 215 -15.37 -7.28 -18.77
C LEU A 215 -14.44 -6.31 -18.01
N SER A 216 -14.54 -5.03 -18.30
CA SER A 216 -13.94 -3.99 -17.44
C SER A 216 -14.73 -3.86 -16.14
N ASN A 217 -14.10 -3.35 -15.06
CA ASN A 217 -14.78 -3.13 -13.77
C ASN A 217 -16.03 -2.24 -13.93
N LYS A 218 -15.97 -1.26 -14.82
CA LYS A 218 -17.12 -0.43 -15.19
C LYS A 218 -18.22 -1.25 -15.91
N GLY A 219 -17.83 -2.18 -16.79
CA GLY A 219 -18.73 -3.09 -17.46
C GLY A 219 -19.43 -4.03 -16.50
N VAL A 220 -18.69 -4.58 -15.53
CA VAL A 220 -19.24 -5.42 -14.46
C VAL A 220 -20.23 -4.62 -13.59
N ALA A 221 -19.88 -3.40 -13.19
CA ALA A 221 -20.77 -2.53 -12.42
C ALA A 221 -22.08 -2.22 -13.18
N SER A 222 -22.00 -1.96 -14.47
CA SER A 222 -23.17 -1.74 -15.33
C SER A 222 -24.04 -2.99 -15.43
N HIS A 223 -23.43 -4.16 -15.63
CA HIS A 223 -24.13 -5.44 -15.69
C HIS A 223 -24.84 -5.77 -14.38
N LEU A 224 -24.14 -5.63 -13.24
CA LEU A 224 -24.72 -5.84 -11.91
C LEU A 224 -25.91 -4.91 -11.66
N LEU A 225 -25.77 -3.61 -11.95
CA LEU A 225 -26.84 -2.64 -11.73
C LEU A 225 -28.10 -2.91 -12.56
N SER A 226 -27.97 -3.54 -13.74
CA SER A 226 -29.13 -3.92 -14.55
C SER A 226 -29.96 -5.06 -13.95
N HIS A 227 -29.37 -5.85 -13.04
CA HIS A 227 -30.01 -7.01 -12.39
C HIS A 227 -30.30 -6.79 -10.89
N LEU A 228 -29.56 -5.90 -10.23
CA LEU A 228 -29.76 -5.60 -8.81
C LEU A 228 -31.13 -5.01 -8.54
N GLY A 229 -31.76 -5.40 -7.45
CA GLY A 229 -33.08 -4.96 -7.03
C GLY A 229 -33.17 -3.46 -6.72
N GLY A 230 -34.39 -3.01 -6.35
CA GLY A 230 -34.67 -1.60 -6.05
C GLY A 230 -33.98 -1.05 -4.81
N TRP A 231 -33.45 -1.90 -3.94
CA TRP A 231 -32.68 -1.50 -2.76
C TRP A 231 -31.34 -0.85 -3.11
N CYS A 232 -30.76 -1.23 -4.28
CA CYS A 232 -29.44 -0.76 -4.71
C CYS A 232 -29.55 0.49 -5.57
N GLU A 233 -28.93 1.57 -5.15
CA GLU A 233 -28.89 2.85 -5.87
C GLU A 233 -27.58 3.06 -6.64
N GLY A 234 -26.52 2.32 -6.31
CA GLY A 234 -25.25 2.45 -7.01
C GLY A 234 -24.29 1.29 -6.79
N CYS A 235 -23.41 1.05 -7.76
CA CYS A 235 -22.37 0.04 -7.69
C CYS A 235 -20.99 0.69 -7.62
N VAL A 236 -20.25 0.38 -6.55
CA VAL A 236 -18.87 0.83 -6.33
C VAL A 236 -17.92 -0.12 -7.03
N PHE A 237 -16.92 0.42 -7.71
CA PHE A 237 -15.86 -0.33 -8.39
C PHE A 237 -14.58 0.51 -8.44
N LEU A 238 -13.47 -0.10 -8.81
CA LEU A 238 -12.20 0.60 -9.04
C LEU A 238 -11.96 0.77 -10.54
N ASP A 239 -11.56 1.98 -10.93
CA ASP A 239 -11.24 2.26 -12.32
C ASP A 239 -9.78 1.87 -12.67
N GLU A 240 -9.36 2.16 -13.89
CA GLU A 240 -8.02 1.86 -14.39
C GLU A 240 -6.90 2.64 -13.69
N GLN A 241 -7.25 3.68 -12.94
CA GLN A 241 -6.35 4.50 -12.13
C GLN A 241 -6.39 4.16 -10.64
N ASP A 242 -7.03 3.03 -10.27
CA ASP A 242 -7.26 2.57 -8.90
C ASP A 242 -8.11 3.55 -8.04
N GLU A 243 -8.84 4.47 -8.70
CA GLU A 243 -9.75 5.38 -8.02
C GLU A 243 -11.08 4.69 -7.70
N LYS A 244 -11.59 4.96 -6.50
CA LYS A 244 -12.88 4.43 -6.05
C LYS A 244 -14.01 5.18 -6.74
N MET A 245 -14.66 4.53 -7.66
CA MET A 245 -15.79 5.06 -8.44
C MET A 245 -17.10 4.43 -7.98
N ILE A 246 -18.19 5.14 -8.15
CA ILE A 246 -19.54 4.61 -7.99
C ILE A 246 -20.35 4.93 -9.24
N MET A 247 -20.99 3.91 -9.81
CA MET A 247 -21.95 4.07 -10.89
C MET A 247 -23.33 4.21 -10.28
N ILE A 248 -24.00 5.33 -10.56
CA ILE A 248 -25.34 5.65 -10.05
C ILE A 248 -26.39 4.95 -10.92
N LYS A 249 -27.22 4.10 -10.33
CA LYS A 249 -28.23 3.30 -11.07
C LYS A 249 -29.19 4.16 -11.88
N ALA A 250 -29.69 5.24 -11.28
CA ALA A 250 -30.69 6.10 -11.92
C ALA A 250 -30.17 6.81 -13.18
N THR A 251 -28.87 7.09 -13.27
CA THR A 251 -28.30 7.90 -14.36
C THR A 251 -27.31 7.13 -15.24
N GLY A 252 -26.82 5.98 -14.80
CA GLY A 252 -25.72 5.24 -15.44
C GLY A 252 -24.37 5.97 -15.40
N ARG A 253 -24.29 7.10 -14.71
CA ARG A 253 -23.05 7.90 -14.62
C ARG A 253 -22.16 7.38 -13.52
N ALA A 254 -20.86 7.30 -13.78
CA ALA A 254 -19.84 7.02 -12.78
C ALA A 254 -19.27 8.34 -12.25
N VAL A 255 -19.18 8.45 -10.92
CA VAL A 255 -18.56 9.57 -10.20
C VAL A 255 -17.59 9.02 -9.16
N ARG A 256 -16.71 9.85 -8.60
CA ARG A 256 -15.85 9.42 -7.49
C ARG A 256 -16.71 9.09 -6.27
N LEU A 257 -16.38 8.00 -5.59
CA LEU A 257 -17.11 7.57 -4.40
C LEU A 257 -17.16 8.67 -3.31
N SER A 258 -16.07 9.43 -3.17
CA SER A 258 -15.99 10.56 -2.23
C SER A 258 -16.94 11.72 -2.53
N GLN A 259 -17.49 11.78 -3.73
CA GLN A 259 -18.44 12.82 -4.18
C GLN A 259 -19.89 12.31 -4.18
N CYS A 260 -20.12 11.07 -3.75
CA CYS A 260 -21.44 10.45 -3.80
C CYS A 260 -22.05 10.36 -2.40
N GLY A 261 -23.30 10.81 -2.29
CA GLY A 261 -24.07 10.77 -1.03
C GLY A 261 -24.94 9.53 -0.85
N ILE A 262 -24.85 8.52 -1.73
CA ILE A 262 -25.60 7.27 -1.57
C ILE A 262 -25.13 6.56 -0.29
N ALA A 263 -26.06 6.10 0.54
CA ALA A 263 -25.76 5.43 1.81
C ALA A 263 -25.12 4.04 1.60
N GLU A 264 -24.39 3.54 2.58
CA GLU A 264 -23.63 2.29 2.47
C GLU A 264 -24.52 1.06 2.29
N ASP A 265 -25.69 1.07 2.84
CA ASP A 265 -26.70 0.02 2.73
C ASP A 265 -27.42 0.00 1.38
N ALA A 266 -27.37 1.10 0.63
CA ALA A 266 -27.92 1.23 -0.71
C ALA A 266 -26.86 1.06 -1.81
N ARG A 267 -25.65 0.58 -1.46
CA ARG A 267 -24.54 0.35 -2.40
C ARG A 267 -24.27 -1.14 -2.58
N PHE A 268 -23.95 -1.50 -3.80
CA PHE A 268 -23.24 -2.75 -4.10
C PHE A 268 -21.77 -2.45 -4.37
N THR A 269 -20.84 -3.31 -3.98
CA THR A 269 -19.40 -3.12 -4.24
C THR A 269 -18.85 -4.30 -5.03
N PHE A 270 -18.13 -4.03 -6.10
CA PHE A 270 -17.37 -5.02 -6.84
C PHE A 270 -15.87 -4.81 -6.62
N TYR A 271 -15.20 -5.86 -6.12
CA TYR A 271 -13.75 -5.95 -6.07
C TYR A 271 -13.28 -6.94 -7.11
N ASP A 272 -12.54 -6.47 -8.10
CA ASP A 272 -11.82 -7.35 -9.02
C ASP A 272 -10.60 -7.98 -8.34
N GLN A 273 -10.05 -9.01 -8.93
CA GLN A 273 -8.96 -9.80 -8.34
C GLN A 273 -7.78 -8.96 -7.86
N VAL A 274 -7.36 -7.95 -8.63
CA VAL A 274 -6.23 -7.08 -8.30
C VAL A 274 -6.50 -6.28 -7.01
N HIS A 275 -7.74 -5.85 -6.80
CA HIS A 275 -8.15 -4.97 -5.69
C HIS A 275 -8.73 -5.71 -4.48
N THR A 276 -8.69 -7.05 -4.50
CA THR A 276 -9.01 -7.83 -3.29
C THR A 276 -8.00 -7.60 -2.17
N THR A 277 -6.83 -7.06 -2.50
CA THR A 277 -5.80 -6.62 -1.55
C THR A 277 -5.55 -5.11 -1.68
N GLY A 278 -5.16 -4.46 -0.59
CA GLY A 278 -4.73 -3.06 -0.61
C GLY A 278 -5.85 -2.00 -0.64
N MET A 279 -7.09 -2.37 -1.00
CA MET A 279 -8.21 -1.42 -1.06
C MET A 279 -9.16 -1.55 0.13
N ASP A 280 -9.62 -0.41 0.64
CA ASP A 280 -10.56 -0.35 1.74
C ASP A 280 -11.79 0.47 1.33
N ILE A 281 -12.95 -0.18 1.31
CA ILE A 281 -14.26 0.43 1.02
C ILE A 281 -15.17 0.08 2.18
N HIS A 282 -15.83 1.08 2.74
CA HIS A 282 -16.76 0.89 3.85
C HIS A 282 -18.05 0.23 3.38
N HIS A 283 -18.50 -0.74 4.16
CA HIS A 283 -19.73 -1.48 3.94
C HIS A 283 -20.69 -1.28 5.11
N ALA A 284 -21.98 -1.44 4.86
CA ALA A 284 -22.99 -1.45 5.90
C ALA A 284 -22.67 -2.50 6.98
N PHE A 285 -23.10 -2.24 8.21
CA PHE A 285 -22.84 -3.11 9.36
C PHE A 285 -23.36 -4.55 9.17
N SER A 286 -24.50 -4.70 8.51
CA SER A 286 -25.12 -5.99 8.21
C SER A 286 -24.83 -6.53 6.81
N ALA A 287 -23.82 -5.96 6.12
CA ALA A 287 -23.54 -6.32 4.73
C ALA A 287 -23.19 -7.81 4.59
N HIS A 288 -23.67 -8.40 3.51
CA HIS A 288 -23.38 -9.77 3.12
C HIS A 288 -22.62 -9.75 1.78
N ALA A 289 -21.45 -10.36 1.72
CA ALA A 289 -20.64 -10.40 0.51
C ALA A 289 -20.57 -11.81 -0.08
N VAL A 290 -20.38 -11.88 -1.39
CA VAL A 290 -19.95 -13.09 -2.10
C VAL A 290 -18.46 -13.02 -2.36
N LEU A 291 -17.75 -14.10 -2.13
CA LEU A 291 -16.34 -14.24 -2.43
C LEU A 291 -16.14 -15.44 -3.35
N THR A 292 -15.46 -15.25 -4.47
CA THR A 292 -15.16 -16.34 -5.40
C THR A 292 -13.84 -17.01 -5.04
N LEU A 293 -13.77 -18.34 -5.17
CA LEU A 293 -12.52 -19.09 -5.07
C LEU A 293 -12.11 -19.59 -6.44
N GLY A 294 -10.83 -19.39 -6.75
CA GLY A 294 -10.18 -19.94 -7.94
C GLY A 294 -9.22 -21.06 -7.60
N LYS A 295 -8.64 -21.64 -8.65
CA LYS A 295 -7.62 -22.68 -8.54
C LYS A 295 -6.32 -22.08 -7.95
N ASP A 296 -5.57 -22.91 -7.23
CA ASP A 296 -4.24 -22.58 -6.69
C ASP A 296 -4.21 -21.43 -5.65
N MET A 297 -5.37 -21.06 -5.07
CA MET A 297 -5.44 -20.09 -3.99
C MET A 297 -4.99 -20.69 -2.66
N VAL A 298 -4.33 -19.86 -1.85
CA VAL A 298 -3.92 -20.25 -0.48
C VAL A 298 -4.79 -19.56 0.57
N PHE A 299 -4.75 -20.06 1.80
CA PHE A 299 -5.51 -19.48 2.92
C PHE A 299 -5.30 -17.99 3.13
N ARG A 300 -4.08 -17.50 2.87
CA ARG A 300 -3.75 -16.07 2.95
C ARG A 300 -4.62 -15.25 2.00
N ASP A 301 -4.79 -15.70 0.76
CA ASP A 301 -5.55 -14.97 -0.25
C ASP A 301 -7.02 -14.90 0.14
N LEU A 302 -7.57 -16.02 0.61
CA LEU A 302 -8.93 -16.09 1.18
C LEU A 302 -9.09 -15.13 2.36
N ALA A 303 -8.17 -15.17 3.33
CA ALA A 303 -8.27 -14.35 4.52
C ALA A 303 -8.15 -12.84 4.20
N GLN A 304 -7.20 -12.45 3.35
CA GLN A 304 -7.03 -11.06 2.96
C GLN A 304 -8.26 -10.49 2.25
N ALA A 305 -8.86 -11.30 1.37
CA ALA A 305 -10.06 -10.90 0.66
C ALA A 305 -11.31 -10.89 1.55
N ALA A 306 -11.49 -11.91 2.39
CA ALA A 306 -12.61 -11.96 3.32
C ALA A 306 -12.63 -10.75 4.27
N PHE A 307 -11.46 -10.31 4.73
CA PHE A 307 -11.33 -9.13 5.59
C PHE A 307 -11.42 -7.78 4.84
N ARG A 308 -11.79 -7.76 3.55
CA ARG A 308 -12.40 -6.56 2.93
C ARG A 308 -13.71 -6.23 3.63
N MET A 309 -14.40 -7.24 4.14
CA MET A 309 -15.52 -7.09 5.06
C MET A 309 -14.99 -6.85 6.46
N ARG A 310 -14.74 -5.59 6.83
CA ARG A 310 -14.11 -5.21 8.10
C ARG A 310 -14.88 -5.61 9.35
N GLY A 311 -16.20 -5.74 9.22
CA GLY A 311 -17.12 -6.20 10.28
C GLY A 311 -17.47 -7.68 10.21
N ILE A 312 -16.67 -8.51 9.49
CA ILE A 312 -16.92 -9.96 9.42
C ILE A 312 -16.89 -10.58 10.83
N GLY A 313 -17.92 -11.35 11.16
CA GLY A 313 -18.09 -11.89 12.50
C GLY A 313 -18.63 -10.90 13.55
N ALA A 314 -18.86 -9.64 13.16
CA ALA A 314 -19.47 -8.61 14.00
C ALA A 314 -20.74 -8.01 13.36
N GLY A 315 -21.44 -8.79 12.54
CA GLY A 315 -22.67 -8.41 11.82
C GLY A 315 -22.59 -8.69 10.34
N GLN A 316 -21.42 -8.52 9.73
CA GLN A 316 -21.21 -8.85 8.32
C GLN A 316 -21.01 -10.35 8.11
N ARG A 317 -21.45 -10.84 6.95
CA ARG A 317 -21.42 -12.26 6.56
C ARG A 317 -20.77 -12.43 5.18
N LEU A 318 -20.38 -13.68 4.91
CA LEU A 318 -19.71 -14.04 3.67
C LEU A 318 -20.30 -15.32 3.09
N THR A 319 -20.53 -15.34 1.79
CA THR A 319 -20.79 -16.57 1.04
C THR A 319 -19.61 -16.84 0.11
N ILE A 320 -18.98 -17.98 0.28
CA ILE A 320 -17.89 -18.42 -0.59
C ILE A 320 -18.48 -19.24 -1.73
N VAL A 321 -18.20 -18.82 -2.97
CA VAL A 321 -18.61 -19.54 -4.17
C VAL A 321 -17.44 -20.33 -4.72
N VAL A 322 -17.64 -21.64 -4.83
CA VAL A 322 -16.67 -22.59 -5.37
C VAL A 322 -17.17 -23.03 -6.74
N ILE A 323 -16.30 -22.99 -7.75
CA ILE A 323 -16.61 -23.55 -9.06
C ILE A 323 -16.27 -25.05 -9.08
N PRO A 324 -17.13 -25.92 -9.65
CA PRO A 324 -16.77 -27.30 -9.89
C PRO A 324 -15.69 -27.36 -10.96
N GLU A 325 -14.72 -28.26 -10.78
CA GLU A 325 -13.68 -28.56 -11.78
C GLU A 325 -14.24 -29.30 -13.00
#